data_4fed90660b8a06b61c211091ed1f14a2
#
_entry.id   4fed90660b8a06b61c211091ed1f14a2
#
_cell.length_a   1.000
_cell.length_b   1.000
_cell.length_c   1.000
_cell.angle_alpha   90.00
_cell.angle_beta   90.00
_cell.angle_gamma   90.00
#
_symmetry.space_group_name_H-M   'P 1'
#
loop_
_entity.id
_entity.type
_entity.pdbx_description
1 polymer ?
#
loop_
_entity_poly.entity_id
_entity_poly.type
_entity_poly.pdbx_seq_one_letter_code
_entity_poly.pdbx_strand_id
1 'polypeptide(L)'
;FETALNMNNYGDYSPAQVRSMYKGNIPSTGESYSRNTVAIYRVVREDSWVVLMLCNEMEWTPVTGRTYKLLIESFDNTIVDATVDSFTRSGGELLVRLKITDTSALPSVLYIRSCQVQLGESVNSLMVPSRAIYMKDGRKGVVMSTEGGEYWTAVEVISDDGKEAYIIPEKPGVLYEGVRIRLTF
;
A
#
# COMPACT_ATOMS: atom_id res chain seq x y z
N PHE A 1 -24.28 5.97 -11.71
CA PHE A 1 -23.62 6.00 -10.39
C PHE A 1 -24.08 4.80 -9.60
N GLU A 2 -23.12 4.03 -9.02
CA GLU A 2 -23.46 2.87 -8.26
C GLU A 2 -24.05 3.25 -6.94
N THR A 3 -25.34 3.08 -6.83
CA THR A 3 -26.00 2.97 -5.55
C THR A 3 -25.78 1.57 -4.96
N ALA A 4 -25.32 0.61 -5.78
CA ALA A 4 -25.08 -0.76 -5.39
C ALA A 4 -23.93 -0.89 -4.38
N LEU A 5 -22.83 -0.15 -4.57
CA LEU A 5 -21.66 -0.19 -3.70
C LEU A 5 -21.58 1.09 -2.87
N ASN A 6 -21.69 0.95 -1.57
CA ASN A 6 -21.63 2.08 -0.62
C ASN A 6 -21.06 1.67 0.73
N MET A 7 -20.85 2.63 1.65
CA MET A 7 -20.26 2.38 2.96
C MET A 7 -21.07 1.48 3.90
N ASN A 8 -22.31 1.20 3.58
CA ASN A 8 -23.15 0.32 4.40
C ASN A 8 -23.10 -1.14 3.94
N ASN A 9 -22.73 -1.40 2.67
CA ASN A 9 -22.80 -2.73 2.09
C ASN A 9 -21.48 -3.26 1.51
N TYR A 10 -20.36 -2.50 1.59
CA TYR A 10 -19.08 -2.95 1.03
C TYR A 10 -18.57 -4.27 1.64
N GLY A 11 -19.03 -4.60 2.87
CA GLY A 11 -18.73 -5.85 3.56
C GLY A 11 -19.38 -7.09 2.94
N ASP A 12 -20.48 -6.93 2.23
CA ASP A 12 -21.33 -8.02 1.74
C ASP A 12 -20.88 -8.61 0.40
N TYR A 13 -19.95 -7.94 -0.29
CA TYR A 13 -19.52 -8.37 -1.61
C TYR A 13 -18.52 -9.52 -1.57
N SER A 14 -18.76 -10.51 -2.42
CA SER A 14 -17.81 -11.60 -2.70
C SER A 14 -16.73 -11.17 -3.71
N PRO A 15 -15.57 -11.87 -3.78
CA PRO A 15 -14.55 -11.64 -4.79
C PRO A 15 -15.12 -11.67 -6.22
N ALA A 16 -15.98 -12.63 -6.54
CA ALA A 16 -16.57 -12.76 -7.87
C ALA A 16 -17.47 -11.57 -8.25
N GLN A 17 -18.22 -11.01 -7.30
CA GLN A 17 -19.05 -9.82 -7.54
C GLN A 17 -18.18 -8.59 -7.79
N VAL A 18 -17.12 -8.38 -6.98
CA VAL A 18 -16.18 -7.27 -7.18
C VAL A 18 -15.45 -7.39 -8.52
N ARG A 19 -15.03 -8.60 -8.89
CA ARG A 19 -14.42 -8.86 -10.22
C ARG A 19 -15.38 -8.54 -11.37
N SER A 20 -16.65 -8.89 -11.22
CA SER A 20 -17.68 -8.56 -12.21
C SER A 20 -17.85 -7.05 -12.37
N MET A 21 -17.89 -6.31 -11.26
CA MET A 21 -17.95 -4.85 -11.26
C MET A 21 -16.72 -4.20 -11.91
N TYR A 22 -15.54 -4.72 -11.62
CA TYR A 22 -14.29 -4.27 -12.25
C TYR A 22 -14.34 -4.42 -13.78
N LYS A 23 -14.96 -5.50 -14.28
CA LYS A 23 -15.16 -5.73 -15.73
C LYS A 23 -16.28 -4.89 -16.35
N GLY A 24 -16.92 -4.01 -15.58
CA GLY A 24 -17.99 -3.13 -16.05
C GLY A 24 -19.42 -3.72 -15.92
N ASN A 25 -19.55 -4.91 -15.38
CA ASN A 25 -20.85 -5.52 -15.09
C ASN A 25 -21.35 -5.05 -13.72
N ILE A 26 -21.91 -3.86 -13.69
CA ILE A 26 -22.44 -3.27 -12.46
C ILE A 26 -23.77 -3.95 -12.14
N PRO A 27 -23.95 -4.53 -10.92
CA PRO A 27 -25.24 -5.08 -10.53
C PRO A 27 -26.29 -3.97 -10.61
N SER A 28 -27.38 -4.22 -11.34
CA SER A 28 -28.52 -3.34 -11.25
C SER A 28 -29.09 -3.45 -9.83
N THR A 29 -29.03 -2.39 -9.05
CA THR A 29 -29.91 -2.28 -7.90
C THR A 29 -31.32 -2.31 -8.44
N GLY A 30 -32.18 -3.19 -7.89
CA GLY A 30 -33.56 -3.32 -8.32
C GLY A 30 -34.45 -2.08 -8.08
N GLU A 31 -33.84 -0.93 -7.84
CA GLU A 31 -34.48 0.37 -7.85
C GLU A 31 -34.73 0.77 -9.31
N SER A 32 -35.90 0.48 -9.74
CA SER A 32 -36.48 0.98 -11.00
C SER A 32 -36.56 2.51 -10.91
N TYR A 33 -35.54 3.21 -11.37
CA TYR A 33 -35.68 4.64 -11.61
C TYR A 33 -36.81 4.85 -12.60
N SER A 34 -37.86 5.53 -12.18
CA SER A 34 -38.91 6.00 -13.09
C SER A 34 -38.25 6.69 -14.29
N ARG A 35 -38.69 6.43 -15.50
CA ARG A 35 -38.11 6.91 -16.77
C ARG A 35 -37.87 8.43 -16.86
N ASN A 36 -38.31 9.20 -15.85
CA ASN A 36 -38.28 10.67 -15.82
C ASN A 36 -37.34 11.25 -14.75
N THR A 37 -36.54 10.44 -14.05
CA THR A 37 -35.59 10.95 -13.06
C THR A 37 -34.16 11.02 -13.62
N VAL A 38 -33.57 12.22 -13.59
CA VAL A 38 -32.19 12.47 -13.95
C VAL A 38 -31.44 12.80 -12.68
N ALA A 39 -30.33 12.08 -12.40
CA ALA A 39 -29.46 12.40 -11.28
C ALA A 39 -28.77 13.75 -11.54
N ILE A 40 -29.00 14.74 -10.67
CA ILE A 40 -28.49 16.11 -10.82
C ILE A 40 -27.17 16.28 -10.06
N TYR A 41 -26.97 15.62 -8.91
CA TYR A 41 -25.76 15.69 -8.10
C TYR A 41 -25.52 14.41 -7.33
N ARG A 42 -24.30 14.27 -6.83
CA ARG A 42 -23.86 13.17 -5.96
C ARG A 42 -23.32 13.77 -4.67
N VAL A 43 -23.78 13.25 -3.54
CA VAL A 43 -23.22 13.56 -2.22
C VAL A 43 -22.23 12.45 -1.83
N VAL A 44 -21.05 12.82 -1.44
CA VAL A 44 -19.98 11.91 -1.01
C VAL A 44 -19.64 12.24 0.44
N ARG A 45 -19.44 11.21 1.25
CA ARG A 45 -18.92 11.38 2.62
C ARG A 45 -17.44 11.72 2.55
N GLU A 46 -17.03 12.63 3.40
CA GLU A 46 -15.64 13.10 3.46
C GLU A 46 -14.87 12.58 4.70
N ASP A 47 -15.46 11.70 5.50
CA ASP A 47 -14.87 11.21 6.73
C ASP A 47 -14.04 9.94 6.57
N SER A 48 -14.37 9.12 5.61
CA SER A 48 -13.64 7.89 5.27
C SER A 48 -14.09 7.31 3.93
N TRP A 49 -13.24 6.51 3.33
CA TRP A 49 -13.53 5.78 2.11
C TRP A 49 -12.92 4.38 2.14
N VAL A 50 -13.33 3.53 1.24
CA VAL A 50 -12.95 2.13 1.20
C VAL A 50 -12.45 1.76 -0.19
N VAL A 51 -11.37 1.01 -0.24
CA VAL A 51 -10.87 0.34 -1.44
C VAL A 51 -11.15 -1.15 -1.31
N LEU A 52 -11.81 -1.73 -2.30
CA LEU A 52 -11.99 -3.16 -2.46
C LEU A 52 -10.88 -3.69 -3.36
N MET A 53 -9.84 -4.27 -2.75
CA MET A 53 -8.69 -4.78 -3.46
C MET A 53 -8.84 -6.27 -3.74
N LEU A 54 -8.69 -6.67 -5.01
CA LEU A 54 -8.64 -8.06 -5.43
C LEU A 54 -7.21 -8.47 -5.79
N CYS A 55 -6.75 -9.56 -5.22
CA CYS A 55 -5.49 -10.19 -5.57
C CYS A 55 -5.63 -11.73 -5.54
N ASN A 56 -4.57 -12.44 -5.92
CA ASN A 56 -4.52 -13.88 -5.76
C ASN A 56 -4.40 -14.22 -4.27
N GLU A 57 -5.12 -15.24 -3.81
CA GLU A 57 -5.13 -15.62 -2.38
C GLU A 57 -3.78 -16.06 -1.84
N MET A 58 -2.86 -16.49 -2.73
CA MET A 58 -1.49 -16.95 -2.36
C MET A 58 -0.48 -15.80 -2.28
N GLU A 59 -0.80 -14.61 -2.82
CA GLU A 59 0.15 -13.50 -2.87
C GLU A 59 0.35 -12.83 -1.53
N TRP A 60 -0.67 -12.86 -0.68
CA TRP A 60 -0.64 -12.12 0.57
C TRP A 60 -1.55 -12.69 1.64
N THR A 61 -1.11 -12.57 2.90
CA THR A 61 -1.92 -12.89 4.08
C THR A 61 -2.21 -11.63 4.87
N PRO A 62 -3.40 -11.01 4.68
CA PRO A 62 -3.78 -9.80 5.39
C PRO A 62 -4.00 -10.04 6.87
N VAL A 63 -3.71 -9.02 7.66
CA VAL A 63 -4.00 -9.00 9.11
C VAL A 63 -4.98 -7.87 9.38
N THR A 64 -6.17 -8.20 9.87
CA THR A 64 -7.22 -7.22 10.21
C THR A 64 -6.69 -6.22 11.25
N GLY A 65 -6.96 -4.94 11.03
CA GLY A 65 -6.50 -3.82 11.86
C GLY A 65 -5.09 -3.33 11.54
N ARG A 66 -4.32 -4.04 10.69
CA ARG A 66 -2.98 -3.60 10.28
C ARG A 66 -3.09 -2.54 9.20
N THR A 67 -2.26 -1.51 9.30
CA THR A 67 -2.17 -0.41 8.31
C THR A 67 -1.00 -0.63 7.37
N TYR A 68 -1.24 -0.38 6.09
CA TYR A 68 -0.28 -0.49 5.00
C TYR A 68 -0.26 0.81 4.20
N LYS A 69 0.80 1.05 3.46
CA LYS A 69 0.86 2.10 2.43
C LYS A 69 0.21 1.57 1.15
N LEU A 70 -0.83 2.23 0.68
CA LEU A 70 -1.53 1.92 -0.56
C LEU A 70 -1.12 2.95 -1.61
N LEU A 71 -0.40 2.53 -2.63
CA LEU A 71 -0.11 3.31 -3.82
C LEU A 71 -1.26 3.13 -4.82
N ILE A 72 -1.88 4.21 -5.24
CA ILE A 72 -2.92 4.24 -6.26
C ILE A 72 -2.25 4.68 -7.57
N GLU A 73 -2.06 3.75 -8.49
CA GLU A 73 -1.44 4.01 -9.77
C GLU A 73 -2.33 4.88 -10.68
N SER A 74 -1.70 5.60 -11.61
CA SER A 74 -2.36 6.44 -12.62
C SER A 74 -2.99 7.76 -12.12
N PHE A 75 -2.87 8.08 -10.83
CA PHE A 75 -3.37 9.31 -10.22
C PHE A 75 -2.27 9.97 -9.40
N ASP A 76 -1.30 10.56 -10.10
CA ASP A 76 -0.10 11.17 -9.51
C ASP A 76 0.63 10.23 -8.52
N ASN A 77 0.44 8.90 -8.67
CA ASN A 77 0.96 7.89 -7.76
C ASN A 77 0.67 8.23 -6.30
N THR A 78 -0.59 8.54 -6.01
CA THR A 78 -1.03 8.91 -4.67
C THR A 78 -0.82 7.78 -3.68
N ILE A 79 -0.16 8.06 -2.56
CA ILE A 79 0.08 7.10 -1.48
C ILE A 79 -0.78 7.50 -0.28
N VAL A 80 -1.54 6.55 0.24
CA VAL A 80 -2.39 6.72 1.43
C VAL A 80 -2.18 5.60 2.44
N ASP A 81 -2.49 5.89 3.70
CA ASP A 81 -2.54 4.87 4.74
C ASP A 81 -3.89 4.13 4.68
N ALA A 82 -3.81 2.82 4.48
CA ALA A 82 -4.96 1.94 4.33
C ALA A 82 -4.96 0.85 5.40
N THR A 83 -5.99 0.81 6.21
CA THR A 83 -6.15 -0.19 7.28
C THR A 83 -7.01 -1.34 6.78
N VAL A 84 -6.54 -2.58 6.99
CA VAL A 84 -7.34 -3.77 6.68
C VAL A 84 -8.54 -3.83 7.62
N ASP A 85 -9.73 -3.61 7.08
CA ASP A 85 -10.99 -3.73 7.80
C ASP A 85 -11.42 -5.20 7.89
N SER A 86 -11.46 -5.88 6.74
CA SER A 86 -11.81 -7.29 6.64
C SER A 86 -11.31 -7.89 5.32
N PHE A 87 -11.38 -9.21 5.21
CA PHE A 87 -11.06 -9.89 3.96
C PHE A 87 -11.88 -11.17 3.77
N THR A 88 -11.98 -11.61 2.53
CA THR A 88 -12.69 -12.83 2.14
C THR A 88 -11.87 -13.59 1.10
N ARG A 89 -11.70 -14.89 1.28
CA ARG A 89 -11.08 -15.80 0.30
C ARG A 89 -12.15 -16.66 -0.34
N SER A 90 -12.16 -16.74 -1.66
CA SER A 90 -13.06 -17.59 -2.41
C SER A 90 -12.58 -17.81 -3.83
N GLY A 91 -12.53 -19.06 -4.27
CA GLY A 91 -12.21 -19.42 -5.66
C GLY A 91 -10.80 -19.03 -6.11
N GLY A 92 -9.80 -19.07 -5.22
CA GLY A 92 -8.42 -18.67 -5.52
C GLY A 92 -8.18 -17.17 -5.46
N GLU A 93 -9.21 -16.38 -5.10
CA GLU A 93 -9.14 -14.93 -4.99
C GLU A 93 -9.24 -14.46 -3.55
N LEU A 94 -8.48 -13.43 -3.24
CA LEU A 94 -8.51 -12.70 -1.99
C LEU A 94 -9.12 -11.31 -2.25
N LEU A 95 -10.25 -11.04 -1.63
CA LEU A 95 -10.83 -9.70 -1.55
C LEU A 95 -10.48 -9.09 -0.21
N VAL A 96 -9.74 -7.99 -0.22
CA VAL A 96 -9.39 -7.20 0.98
C VAL A 96 -10.14 -5.89 0.97
N ARG A 97 -10.75 -5.55 2.09
CA ARG A 97 -11.44 -4.28 2.33
C ARG A 97 -10.51 -3.38 3.10
N LEU A 98 -10.07 -2.33 2.44
CA LEU A 98 -9.09 -1.36 2.97
C LEU A 98 -9.83 -0.07 3.30
N LYS A 99 -9.87 0.27 4.58
CA LYS A 99 -10.45 1.53 5.06
C LYS A 99 -9.38 2.61 5.12
N ILE A 100 -9.71 3.78 4.57
CA ILE A 100 -8.82 4.94 4.52
C ILE A 100 -9.53 6.10 5.21
N THR A 101 -8.86 6.70 6.19
CA THR A 101 -9.35 7.86 6.94
C THR A 101 -8.74 9.18 6.47
N ASP A 102 -7.61 9.10 5.75
CA ASP A 102 -7.05 10.28 5.09
C ASP A 102 -7.90 10.64 3.88
N THR A 103 -8.50 11.81 3.93
CA THR A 103 -9.37 12.32 2.88
C THR A 103 -8.68 13.32 1.95
N SER A 104 -7.40 13.62 2.18
CA SER A 104 -6.62 14.54 1.35
C SER A 104 -6.52 14.08 -0.11
N ALA A 105 -6.46 12.77 -0.34
CA ALA A 105 -6.42 12.16 -1.66
C ALA A 105 -7.81 12.02 -2.32
N LEU A 106 -8.90 12.19 -1.55
CA LEU A 106 -10.26 11.92 -2.03
C LEU A 106 -10.65 12.76 -3.27
N PRO A 107 -10.33 14.06 -3.38
CA PRO A 107 -10.64 14.83 -4.59
C PRO A 107 -10.07 14.23 -5.87
N SER A 108 -8.84 13.70 -5.80
CA SER A 108 -8.16 13.09 -6.96
C SER A 108 -8.76 11.75 -7.37
N VAL A 109 -9.28 10.97 -6.39
CA VAL A 109 -9.82 9.64 -6.64
C VAL A 109 -11.34 9.59 -6.78
N LEU A 110 -12.04 10.71 -6.55
CA LEU A 110 -13.49 10.80 -6.51
C LEU A 110 -14.20 10.30 -7.77
N TYR A 111 -13.57 10.46 -8.91
CA TYR A 111 -14.12 10.08 -10.23
C TYR A 111 -13.64 8.69 -10.70
N ILE A 112 -12.75 8.05 -9.93
CA ILE A 112 -12.21 6.75 -10.24
C ILE A 112 -13.15 5.68 -9.70
N ARG A 113 -13.37 4.63 -10.48
CA ARG A 113 -14.17 3.47 -10.07
C ARG A 113 -13.30 2.24 -9.87
N SER A 114 -12.29 2.10 -10.70
CA SER A 114 -11.33 1.02 -10.66
C SER A 114 -9.96 1.52 -11.08
N CYS A 115 -8.93 1.03 -10.41
CA CYS A 115 -7.54 1.37 -10.67
C CYS A 115 -6.66 0.17 -10.30
N GLN A 116 -5.41 0.24 -10.70
CA GLN A 116 -4.38 -0.64 -10.16
C GLN A 116 -3.85 -0.04 -8.87
N VAL A 117 -3.60 -0.89 -7.89
CA VAL A 117 -3.04 -0.49 -6.60
C VAL A 117 -1.90 -1.41 -6.22
N GLN A 118 -0.92 -0.86 -5.53
CA GLN A 118 0.14 -1.62 -4.88
C GLN A 118 0.06 -1.41 -3.38
N LEU A 119 0.23 -2.49 -2.64
CA LEU A 119 0.25 -2.47 -1.18
C LEU A 119 1.67 -2.70 -0.69
N GLY A 120 2.16 -1.84 0.18
CA GLY A 120 3.48 -1.94 0.78
C GLY A 120 3.46 -1.69 2.27
N GLU A 121 4.46 -2.20 2.97
CA GLU A 121 4.70 -1.83 4.35
C GLU A 121 5.61 -0.61 4.41
N SER A 122 5.32 0.31 5.32
CA SER A 122 6.26 1.36 5.66
C SER A 122 7.33 0.76 6.54
N VAL A 123 8.54 0.66 6.03
CA VAL A 123 9.71 0.26 6.82
C VAL A 123 10.57 1.47 7.10
N ASN A 124 10.94 1.68 8.35
CA ASN A 124 11.94 2.68 8.70
C ASN A 124 13.29 2.18 8.20
N SER A 125 13.76 2.74 7.11
CA SER A 125 15.05 2.41 6.50
C SER A 125 15.96 3.63 6.49
N LEU A 126 17.25 3.39 6.46
CA LEU A 126 18.28 4.42 6.28
C LEU A 126 18.72 4.40 4.84
N MET A 127 18.84 5.56 4.23
CA MET A 127 19.38 5.72 2.89
C MET A 127 20.89 5.89 2.97
N VAL A 128 21.62 5.08 2.22
CA VAL A 128 23.08 5.13 2.11
C VAL A 128 23.51 5.04 0.65
N PRO A 129 24.65 5.61 0.26
CA PRO A 129 25.21 5.34 -1.06
C PRO A 129 25.45 3.83 -1.25
N SER A 130 25.06 3.24 -2.40
CA SER A 130 25.23 1.80 -2.67
C SER A 130 26.66 1.32 -2.49
N ARG A 131 27.65 2.18 -2.80
CA ARG A 131 29.08 1.93 -2.59
C ARG A 131 29.52 1.88 -1.10
N ALA A 132 28.62 2.15 -0.15
CA ALA A 132 28.90 1.95 1.27
C ALA A 132 28.62 0.53 1.76
N ILE A 133 28.00 -0.28 0.92
CA ILE A 133 27.62 -1.65 1.28
C ILE A 133 28.77 -2.61 0.98
N TYR A 134 29.21 -3.31 2.00
CA TYR A 134 30.29 -4.31 1.94
C TYR A 134 29.73 -5.72 2.18
N MET A 135 30.36 -6.68 1.53
CA MET A 135 30.17 -8.10 1.86
C MET A 135 31.25 -8.53 2.85
N LYS A 136 30.84 -9.08 3.98
CA LYS A 136 31.71 -9.72 4.96
C LYS A 136 31.07 -11.02 5.44
N ASP A 137 31.79 -12.13 5.34
CA ASP A 137 31.35 -13.46 5.75
C ASP A 137 29.97 -13.86 5.14
N GLY A 138 29.75 -13.48 3.86
CA GLY A 138 28.50 -13.78 3.14
C GLY A 138 27.31 -12.86 3.51
N ARG A 139 27.52 -11.83 4.34
CA ARG A 139 26.46 -10.89 4.77
C ARG A 139 26.77 -9.49 4.29
N LYS A 140 25.72 -8.77 3.88
CA LYS A 140 25.81 -7.36 3.54
C LYS A 140 25.88 -6.51 4.81
N GLY A 141 26.65 -5.46 4.79
CA GLY A 141 26.80 -4.57 5.93
C GLY A 141 27.46 -3.24 5.55
N VAL A 142 27.53 -2.32 6.49
CA VAL A 142 28.20 -1.04 6.36
C VAL A 142 29.29 -0.91 7.43
N VAL A 143 30.33 -0.14 7.13
CA VAL A 143 31.38 0.19 8.10
C VAL A 143 31.11 1.60 8.63
N MET A 144 30.84 1.68 9.91
CA MET A 144 30.67 2.95 10.63
C MET A 144 32.01 3.45 11.11
N SER A 145 32.25 4.76 10.99
CA SER A 145 33.41 5.44 11.56
C SER A 145 32.98 6.26 12.78
N THR A 146 33.51 5.90 13.92
CA THR A 146 33.27 6.58 15.22
C THR A 146 34.58 7.04 15.83
N GLU A 147 34.52 7.82 16.91
CA GLU A 147 35.72 8.22 17.65
C GLU A 147 36.52 7.02 18.21
N GLY A 148 35.86 5.89 18.46
CA GLY A 148 36.48 4.65 18.94
C GLY A 148 37.01 3.74 17.83
N GLY A 149 36.91 4.14 16.55
CA GLY A 149 37.38 3.34 15.42
C GLY A 149 36.28 2.98 14.41
N GLU A 150 36.64 2.05 13.54
CA GLU A 150 35.72 1.54 12.51
C GLU A 150 35.02 0.26 12.99
N TYR A 151 33.68 0.21 12.83
CA TYR A 151 32.86 -0.92 13.22
C TYR A 151 32.00 -1.37 12.05
N TRP A 152 32.06 -2.65 11.70
CA TRP A 152 31.17 -3.22 10.72
C TRP A 152 29.85 -3.64 11.37
N THR A 153 28.72 -3.32 10.73
CA THR A 153 27.39 -3.78 11.14
C THR A 153 26.65 -4.39 9.97
N ALA A 154 26.00 -5.52 10.22
CA ALA A 154 25.18 -6.18 9.22
C ALA A 154 23.88 -5.40 8.98
N VAL A 155 23.47 -5.35 7.72
CA VAL A 155 22.23 -4.69 7.29
C VAL A 155 21.46 -5.57 6.32
N GLU A 156 20.16 -5.45 6.37
CA GLU A 156 19.26 -5.91 5.32
C GLU A 156 19.13 -4.80 4.26
N VAL A 157 19.32 -5.16 3.00
CA VAL A 157 19.14 -4.21 1.87
C VAL A 157 17.74 -4.40 1.32
N ILE A 158 16.89 -3.40 1.50
CA ILE A 158 15.49 -3.40 1.05
C ILE A 158 15.40 -3.08 -0.43
N SER A 159 16.19 -2.08 -0.88
CA SER A 159 16.25 -1.65 -2.27
C SER A 159 17.62 -1.07 -2.55
N ASP A 160 18.11 -1.22 -3.77
CA ASP A 160 19.39 -0.69 -4.25
C ASP A 160 19.26 -0.37 -5.75
N ASP A 161 19.41 0.88 -6.12
CA ASP A 161 19.35 1.35 -7.51
C ASP A 161 20.74 1.52 -8.16
N GLY A 162 21.80 1.13 -7.45
CA GLY A 162 23.20 1.28 -7.86
C GLY A 162 23.83 2.64 -7.50
N LYS A 163 23.06 3.61 -7.06
CA LYS A 163 23.53 4.90 -6.54
C LYS A 163 23.23 5.01 -5.05
N GLU A 164 21.99 4.73 -4.69
CA GLU A 164 21.46 4.79 -3.33
C GLU A 164 20.82 3.45 -2.96
N ALA A 165 21.01 3.05 -1.73
CA ALA A 165 20.41 1.86 -1.17
C ALA A 165 19.66 2.19 0.12
N TYR A 166 18.50 1.56 0.28
CA TYR A 166 17.71 1.60 1.50
C TYR A 166 18.01 0.38 2.34
N ILE A 167 18.50 0.60 3.55
CA ILE A 167 18.98 -0.45 4.44
C ILE A 167 18.30 -0.41 5.81
N ILE A 168 18.18 -1.57 6.44
CA ILE A 168 17.73 -1.73 7.82
C ILE A 168 18.88 -2.38 8.60
N PRO A 169 19.34 -1.79 9.72
CA PRO A 169 20.34 -2.44 10.56
C PRO A 169 19.73 -3.68 11.24
N GLU A 170 20.43 -4.81 11.21
CA GLU A 170 19.96 -6.03 11.90
C GLU A 170 19.86 -5.84 13.42
N LYS A 171 20.67 -4.95 13.98
CA LYS A 171 20.63 -4.58 15.40
C LYS A 171 20.06 -3.17 15.55
N PRO A 172 18.89 -2.99 16.16
CA PRO A 172 18.31 -1.67 16.40
C PRO A 172 19.27 -0.74 17.18
N GLY A 173 19.29 0.54 16.81
CA GLY A 173 20.06 1.56 17.52
C GLY A 173 21.58 1.61 17.22
N VAL A 174 22.11 0.67 16.45
CA VAL A 174 23.55 0.65 16.11
C VAL A 174 23.84 1.61 14.96
N LEU A 175 22.94 1.71 14.00
CA LEU A 175 23.04 2.61 12.85
C LEU A 175 21.86 3.59 12.89
N TYR A 176 22.11 4.88 12.74
CA TYR A 176 21.11 5.94 12.80
C TYR A 176 21.49 7.09 11.85
N GLU A 177 20.54 7.96 11.58
CA GLU A 177 20.75 9.13 10.72
C GLU A 177 21.86 10.03 11.28
N GLY A 178 22.79 10.44 10.39
CA GLY A 178 23.94 11.30 10.76
C GLY A 178 25.21 10.54 11.15
N VAL A 179 25.17 9.22 11.28
CA VAL A 179 26.39 8.42 11.51
C VAL A 179 27.29 8.45 10.27
N ARG A 180 28.61 8.56 10.48
CA ARG A 180 29.58 8.50 9.38
C ARG A 180 29.78 7.06 8.94
N ILE A 181 29.61 6.81 7.65
CA ILE A 181 29.87 5.51 7.04
C ILE A 181 31.03 5.61 6.04
N ARG A 182 31.82 4.55 5.96
CA ARG A 182 32.91 4.41 5.00
C ARG A 182 32.37 4.08 3.62
N LEU A 183 32.92 4.70 2.59
CA LEU A 183 32.62 4.40 1.19
C LEU A 183 33.72 3.52 0.58
N THR A 184 33.35 2.60 -0.30
CA THR A 184 34.27 1.91 -1.22
C THR A 184 34.61 2.84 -2.38
N PHE A 185 35.86 2.88 -2.77
CA PHE A 185 36.32 3.56 -3.98
C PHE A 185 36.41 2.56 -5.12
#